data_9b62549028209b66a31dadf846112596
#
_entry.id   9b62549028209b66a31dadf846112596
#
_cell.length_a   1.000
_cell.length_b   1.000
_cell.length_c   1.000
_cell.angle_alpha   90.00
_cell.angle_beta   90.00
_cell.angle_gamma   90.00
#
_symmetry.space_group_name_H-M   'P 1'
#
loop_
_entity.id
_entity.type
_entity.pdbx_description
1 polymer ?
#
loop_
_entity_poly.entity_id
_entity_poly.type
_entity_poly.pdbx_seq_one_letter_code
_entity_poly.pdbx_strand_id
1 'polypeptide(L)'
;PEVWRLARAVADRAAGSANDLLRLAIPPRQVRVEKAWISGERAEPPAVEAPQVAGFPLLQDAVDAGQRVALSPEPGVVQLSSGAWVSRWAVTLAQSAARVFAGGSTAILVVPDYRDQEQLAAALAVTVPADAVARWDARQPNPDRYRALLRAAHGPLIVLGNRSAVYAPAERLGLIAIWNDGDPLLDEPLSPYVHARDAALIRQEQQGGALV
;
A
#
# COMPACT_ATOMS: atom_id res chain seq x y z
N PRO A 1 11.60 11.60 6.90
CA PRO A 1 10.90 12.88 7.16
C PRO A 1 9.39 12.82 6.89
N GLU A 2 8.94 12.13 5.78
CA GLU A 2 7.51 12.08 5.43
C GLU A 2 6.68 11.29 6.44
N VAL A 3 7.15 10.13 6.89
CA VAL A 3 6.45 9.31 7.91
C VAL A 3 6.25 10.07 9.21
N TRP A 4 7.25 10.86 9.65
CA TRP A 4 7.11 11.73 10.81
C TRP A 4 6.05 12.82 10.60
N ARG A 5 6.09 13.50 9.45
CA ARG A 5 5.11 14.55 9.13
C ARG A 5 3.69 14.00 9.08
N LEU A 6 3.52 12.81 8.47
CA LEU A 6 2.23 12.13 8.44
C LEU A 6 1.77 11.77 9.86
N ALA A 7 2.62 11.10 10.65
CA ALA A 7 2.29 10.71 12.02
C ALA A 7 1.92 11.92 12.88
N ARG A 8 2.62 13.06 12.72
CA ARG A 8 2.30 14.28 13.45
C ARG A 8 0.94 14.85 13.05
N ALA A 9 0.68 14.98 11.74
CA ALA A 9 -0.57 15.53 11.25
C ALA A 9 -1.79 14.66 11.59
N VAL A 10 -1.64 13.34 11.51
CA VAL A 10 -2.71 12.40 11.91
C VAL A 10 -2.95 12.47 13.42
N ALA A 11 -1.89 12.53 14.24
CA ALA A 11 -2.01 12.65 15.69
C ALA A 11 -2.70 13.96 16.09
N ASP A 12 -2.36 15.07 15.44
CA ASP A 12 -2.98 16.37 15.70
C ASP A 12 -4.49 16.34 15.41
N ARG A 13 -4.88 15.68 14.32
CA ARG A 13 -6.28 15.54 13.93
C ARG A 13 -7.10 14.65 14.87
N ALA A 14 -6.44 13.66 15.46
CA ALA A 14 -7.05 12.68 16.36
C ALA A 14 -6.86 13.01 17.85
N ALA A 15 -6.31 14.18 18.18
CA ALA A 15 -5.92 14.56 19.54
C ALA A 15 -5.03 13.53 20.24
N GLY A 16 -4.13 12.87 19.47
CA GLY A 16 -3.29 11.77 19.91
C GLY A 16 -1.80 12.11 19.94
N SER A 17 -1.00 11.07 20.15
CA SER A 17 0.47 11.18 20.13
C SER A 17 1.05 10.66 18.81
N ALA A 18 1.99 11.41 18.21
CA ALA A 18 2.72 10.94 17.04
C ALA A 18 3.51 9.65 17.31
N ASN A 19 3.96 9.42 18.55
CA ASN A 19 4.68 8.20 18.93
C ASN A 19 3.78 6.96 18.79
N ASP A 20 2.48 7.08 19.04
CA ASP A 20 1.55 5.97 18.91
C ASP A 20 1.41 5.54 17.44
N LEU A 21 1.42 6.51 16.52
CA LEU A 21 1.37 6.24 15.09
C LEU A 21 2.73 5.76 14.53
N LEU A 22 3.84 6.29 15.05
CA LEU A 22 5.17 5.84 14.62
C LEU A 22 5.41 4.36 14.97
N ARG A 23 4.81 3.83 16.03
CA ARG A 23 4.87 2.39 16.36
C ARG A 23 4.17 1.52 15.32
N LEU A 24 3.17 2.04 14.61
CA LEU A 24 2.51 1.34 13.50
C LEU A 24 3.36 1.38 12.23
N ALA A 25 4.06 2.49 12.00
CA ALA A 25 4.85 2.75 10.81
C ALA A 25 6.24 2.10 10.84
N ILE A 26 6.88 2.05 12.00
CA ILE A 26 8.29 1.67 12.12
C ILE A 26 8.41 0.37 12.91
N PRO A 27 8.72 -0.75 12.25
CA PRO A 27 8.97 -2.01 12.96
C PRO A 27 10.27 -1.95 13.78
N PRO A 28 10.43 -2.84 14.78
CA PRO A 28 11.66 -2.91 15.55
C PRO A 28 12.91 -3.06 14.67
N ARG A 29 13.95 -2.25 14.98
CA ARG A 29 15.20 -2.24 14.23
C ARG A 29 15.83 -3.62 14.15
N GLN A 30 16.29 -4.01 12.96
CA GLN A 30 16.93 -5.28 12.68
C GLN A 30 18.36 -5.05 12.16
N VAL A 31 19.33 -5.00 13.05
CA VAL A 31 20.73 -4.62 12.75
C VAL A 31 21.35 -5.47 11.63
N ARG A 32 21.07 -6.78 11.60
CA ARG A 32 21.59 -7.66 10.53
C ARG A 32 21.01 -7.31 9.16
N VAL A 33 19.72 -7.03 9.11
CA VAL A 33 19.05 -6.62 7.86
C VAL A 33 19.58 -5.28 7.39
N GLU A 34 19.74 -4.33 8.31
CA GLU A 34 20.26 -2.99 8.01
C GLU A 34 21.71 -3.05 7.47
N LYS A 35 22.59 -3.83 8.11
CA LYS A 35 23.96 -4.01 7.64
C LYS A 35 24.01 -4.63 6.23
N ALA A 36 23.21 -5.68 5.99
CA ALA A 36 23.12 -6.30 4.67
C ALA A 36 22.56 -5.33 3.62
N TRP A 37 21.64 -4.47 4.00
CA TRP A 37 21.10 -3.43 3.13
C TRP A 37 22.14 -2.38 2.75
N ILE A 38 22.96 -1.94 3.71
CA ILE A 38 23.99 -0.90 3.48
C ILE A 38 25.15 -1.46 2.64
N SER A 39 25.54 -2.73 2.84
CA SER A 39 26.65 -3.36 2.14
C SER A 39 26.27 -4.01 0.81
N GLY A 40 24.98 -4.20 0.55
CA GLY A 40 24.48 -4.81 -0.69
C GLY A 40 24.35 -3.81 -1.84
N GLU A 41 24.42 -4.31 -3.06
CA GLU A 41 24.00 -3.54 -4.22
C GLU A 41 22.47 -3.40 -4.20
N ARG A 42 21.98 -2.20 -4.49
CA ARG A 42 20.55 -1.96 -4.63
C ARG A 42 20.13 -2.46 -6.01
N ALA A 43 19.29 -3.49 -6.04
CA ALA A 43 18.66 -3.89 -7.28
C ALA A 43 17.77 -2.75 -7.78
N GLU A 44 17.85 -2.46 -9.06
CA GLU A 44 16.90 -1.57 -9.69
C GLU A 44 15.49 -2.18 -9.63
N PRO A 45 14.45 -1.33 -9.48
CA PRO A 45 13.08 -1.82 -9.54
C PRO A 45 12.85 -2.56 -10.87
N PRO A 46 12.15 -3.71 -10.84
CA PRO A 46 11.88 -4.46 -12.06
C PRO A 46 11.07 -3.62 -13.03
N ALA A 47 11.40 -3.70 -14.30
CA ALA A 47 10.61 -3.07 -15.34
C ALA A 47 9.25 -3.79 -15.48
N VAL A 48 8.18 -3.03 -15.46
CA VAL A 48 6.81 -3.53 -15.61
C VAL A 48 6.11 -2.73 -16.71
N GLU A 49 5.45 -3.41 -17.62
CA GLU A 49 4.56 -2.75 -18.56
C GLU A 49 3.31 -2.25 -17.82
N ALA A 50 2.92 -1.00 -18.08
CA ALA A 50 1.75 -0.41 -17.43
C ALA A 50 0.45 -1.06 -17.97
N PRO A 51 -0.27 -1.85 -17.16
CA PRO A 51 -1.49 -2.48 -17.61
C PRO A 51 -2.62 -1.45 -17.78
N GLN A 52 -3.59 -1.78 -18.62
CA GLN A 52 -4.87 -1.09 -18.61
C GLN A 52 -5.72 -1.58 -17.43
N VAL A 53 -6.46 -0.66 -16.81
CA VAL A 53 -7.40 -1.01 -15.74
C VAL A 53 -8.71 -1.48 -16.37
N ALA A 54 -8.89 -2.79 -16.42
CA ALA A 54 -10.02 -3.40 -17.09
C ALA A 54 -11.37 -3.00 -16.44
N GLY A 55 -12.34 -2.61 -17.28
CA GLY A 55 -13.70 -2.28 -16.85
C GLY A 55 -13.90 -0.89 -16.26
N PHE A 56 -12.83 -0.13 -16.01
CA PHE A 56 -12.90 1.19 -15.38
C PHE A 56 -11.97 2.22 -16.04
N PRO A 57 -12.26 2.67 -17.27
CA PRO A 57 -11.41 3.66 -17.95
C PRO A 57 -11.31 4.98 -17.15
N LEU A 58 -12.40 5.44 -16.55
CA LEU A 58 -12.41 6.66 -15.72
C LEU A 58 -11.54 6.52 -14.45
N LEU A 59 -11.43 5.32 -13.90
CA LEU A 59 -10.54 5.08 -12.76
C LEU A 59 -9.07 5.22 -13.18
N GLN A 60 -8.71 4.71 -14.37
CA GLN A 60 -7.36 4.87 -14.88
C GLN A 60 -6.99 6.34 -15.03
N ASP A 61 -7.86 7.14 -15.64
CA ASP A 61 -7.65 8.58 -15.81
C ASP A 61 -7.55 9.31 -14.46
N ALA A 62 -8.39 8.94 -13.50
CA ALA A 62 -8.37 9.52 -12.17
C ALA A 62 -7.09 9.16 -11.39
N VAL A 63 -6.61 7.92 -11.53
CA VAL A 63 -5.33 7.48 -10.92
C VAL A 63 -4.16 8.25 -11.54
N ASP A 64 -4.12 8.37 -12.86
CA ASP A 64 -3.08 9.10 -13.58
C ASP A 64 -3.08 10.60 -13.23
N ALA A 65 -4.27 11.15 -12.95
CA ALA A 65 -4.45 12.56 -12.54
C ALA A 65 -4.30 12.80 -11.02
N GLY A 66 -4.02 11.76 -10.21
CA GLY A 66 -3.85 11.89 -8.76
C GLY A 66 -5.13 12.28 -8.01
N GLN A 67 -6.28 11.89 -8.52
CA GLN A 67 -7.59 12.27 -7.97
C GLN A 67 -8.04 11.36 -6.82
N ARG A 68 -9.05 11.84 -6.08
CA ARG A 68 -9.80 11.03 -5.10
C ARG A 68 -11.02 10.43 -5.77
N VAL A 69 -11.19 9.13 -5.63
CA VAL A 69 -12.30 8.39 -6.26
C VAL A 69 -12.92 7.44 -5.25
N ALA A 70 -14.23 7.47 -5.13
CA ALA A 70 -14.98 6.38 -4.51
C ALA A 70 -15.43 5.41 -5.61
N LEU A 71 -14.93 4.17 -5.56
CA LEU A 71 -15.21 3.13 -6.53
C LEU A 71 -16.17 2.11 -5.93
N SER A 72 -17.28 1.84 -6.63
CA SER A 72 -18.16 0.72 -6.33
C SER A 72 -18.01 -0.33 -7.43
N PRO A 73 -17.12 -1.33 -7.26
CA PRO A 73 -16.92 -2.34 -8.29
C PRO A 73 -18.12 -3.29 -8.37
N GLU A 74 -18.42 -3.73 -9.58
CA GLU A 74 -19.43 -4.78 -9.78
C GLU A 74 -18.99 -6.07 -9.05
N PRO A 75 -19.90 -6.70 -8.30
CA PRO A 75 -19.62 -7.99 -7.69
C PRO A 75 -19.30 -9.03 -8.77
N GLY A 76 -18.31 -9.86 -8.53
CA GLY A 76 -17.95 -10.93 -9.45
C GLY A 76 -16.60 -11.53 -9.14
N VAL A 77 -16.36 -12.71 -9.69
CA VAL A 77 -15.09 -13.43 -9.61
C VAL A 77 -14.48 -13.59 -10.99
N VAL A 78 -13.16 -13.64 -11.03
CA VAL A 78 -12.36 -13.77 -12.26
C VAL A 78 -11.35 -14.89 -12.05
N GLN A 79 -11.18 -15.74 -13.05
CA GLN A 79 -10.09 -16.70 -13.07
C GLN A 79 -8.82 -16.05 -13.61
N LEU A 80 -7.76 -16.08 -12.83
CA LEU A 80 -6.44 -15.60 -13.20
C LEU A 80 -5.74 -16.59 -14.15
N SER A 81 -4.71 -16.15 -14.85
CA SER A 81 -3.86 -17.02 -15.68
C SER A 81 -3.17 -18.12 -14.88
N SER A 82 -2.99 -17.94 -13.58
CA SER A 82 -2.51 -18.99 -12.66
C SER A 82 -3.53 -20.09 -12.35
N GLY A 83 -4.78 -19.93 -12.79
CA GLY A 83 -5.91 -20.80 -12.46
C GLY A 83 -6.64 -20.43 -11.15
N ALA A 84 -6.10 -19.54 -10.33
CA ALA A 84 -6.74 -19.09 -9.10
C ALA A 84 -7.98 -18.22 -9.40
N TRP A 85 -9.00 -18.31 -8.54
CA TRP A 85 -10.18 -17.46 -8.61
C TRP A 85 -10.07 -16.34 -7.58
N VAL A 86 -10.28 -15.11 -8.01
CA VAL A 86 -10.27 -13.92 -7.14
C VAL A 86 -11.46 -13.03 -7.45
N SER A 87 -11.80 -12.17 -6.51
CA SER A 87 -12.82 -11.14 -6.73
C SER A 87 -12.34 -10.10 -7.76
N ARG A 88 -13.24 -9.59 -8.56
CA ARG A 88 -12.94 -8.59 -9.63
C ARG A 88 -12.24 -7.35 -9.07
N TRP A 89 -12.64 -6.87 -7.91
CA TRP A 89 -12.00 -5.73 -7.27
C TRP A 89 -10.48 -5.91 -7.05
N ALA A 90 -10.06 -7.14 -6.73
CA ALA A 90 -8.64 -7.43 -6.51
C ALA A 90 -7.83 -7.28 -7.80
N VAL A 91 -8.39 -7.69 -8.95
CA VAL A 91 -7.76 -7.48 -10.26
C VAL A 91 -7.67 -5.99 -10.59
N THR A 92 -8.76 -5.24 -10.38
CA THR A 92 -8.81 -3.80 -10.63
C THR A 92 -7.75 -3.05 -9.81
N LEU A 93 -7.64 -3.33 -8.51
CA LEU A 93 -6.65 -2.67 -7.65
C LEU A 93 -5.22 -3.13 -7.97
N ALA A 94 -5.01 -4.41 -8.33
CA ALA A 94 -3.70 -4.90 -8.75
C ALA A 94 -3.22 -4.21 -10.03
N GLN A 95 -4.09 -4.05 -11.03
CA GLN A 95 -3.78 -3.35 -12.27
C GLN A 95 -3.49 -1.87 -12.02
N SER A 96 -4.29 -1.20 -11.19
CA SER A 96 -4.06 0.21 -10.82
C SER A 96 -2.70 0.39 -10.12
N ALA A 97 -2.34 -0.50 -9.19
CA ALA A 97 -1.07 -0.47 -8.50
C ALA A 97 0.12 -0.76 -9.44
N ALA A 98 -0.01 -1.73 -10.34
CA ALA A 98 1.01 -2.06 -11.33
C ALA A 98 1.27 -0.89 -12.30
N ARG A 99 0.21 -0.20 -12.73
CA ARG A 99 0.33 0.99 -13.57
C ARG A 99 1.11 2.11 -12.89
N VAL A 100 0.79 2.39 -11.63
CA VAL A 100 1.50 3.40 -10.82
C VAL A 100 2.96 3.02 -10.61
N PHE A 101 3.21 1.73 -10.32
CA PHE A 101 4.56 1.20 -10.16
C PHE A 101 5.37 1.30 -11.45
N ALA A 102 4.79 0.96 -12.60
CA ALA A 102 5.41 1.11 -13.92
C ALA A 102 5.81 2.57 -14.22
N GLY A 103 5.05 3.55 -13.68
CA GLY A 103 5.38 4.98 -13.73
C GLY A 103 6.46 5.41 -12.71
N GLY A 104 7.10 4.48 -12.00
CA GLY A 104 8.15 4.75 -11.03
C GLY A 104 7.65 5.37 -9.72
N SER A 105 6.38 5.12 -9.34
CA SER A 105 5.77 5.59 -8.09
C SER A 105 5.34 4.44 -7.21
N THR A 106 5.22 4.69 -5.91
CA THR A 106 4.76 3.70 -4.93
C THR A 106 3.23 3.65 -4.91
N ALA A 107 2.69 2.44 -4.90
CA ALA A 107 1.29 2.17 -4.63
C ALA A 107 1.13 1.50 -3.26
N ILE A 108 0.16 1.96 -2.47
CA ILE A 108 -0.17 1.40 -1.16
C ILE A 108 -1.58 0.84 -1.22
N LEU A 109 -1.69 -0.46 -1.00
CA LEU A 109 -2.94 -1.20 -1.02
C LEU A 109 -3.29 -1.63 0.40
N VAL A 110 -4.39 -1.08 0.90
CA VAL A 110 -4.88 -1.31 2.27
C VAL A 110 -6.14 -2.14 2.22
N VAL A 111 -6.15 -3.27 2.91
CA VAL A 111 -7.29 -4.17 2.98
C VAL A 111 -7.59 -4.57 4.43
N PRO A 112 -8.84 -4.89 4.78
CA PRO A 112 -9.22 -5.18 6.16
C PRO A 112 -8.52 -6.39 6.74
N ASP A 113 -8.53 -7.53 6.03
CA ASP A 113 -8.07 -8.79 6.58
C ASP A 113 -7.10 -9.56 5.66
N TYR A 114 -6.68 -10.73 6.14
CA TYR A 114 -5.72 -11.58 5.41
C TYR A 114 -6.32 -12.26 4.17
N ARG A 115 -7.63 -12.48 4.13
CA ARG A 115 -8.31 -13.13 2.99
C ARG A 115 -8.32 -12.17 1.81
N ASP A 116 -8.57 -10.91 2.08
CA ASP A 116 -8.48 -9.85 1.08
C ASP A 116 -7.04 -9.66 0.60
N GLN A 117 -6.06 -9.74 1.54
CA GLN A 117 -4.64 -9.73 1.16
C GLN A 117 -4.26 -10.89 0.23
N GLU A 118 -4.76 -12.11 0.48
CA GLU A 118 -4.44 -13.27 -0.36
C GLU A 118 -5.04 -13.13 -1.76
N GLN A 119 -6.28 -12.64 -1.88
CA GLN A 119 -6.88 -12.37 -3.19
C GLN A 119 -6.08 -11.34 -3.98
N LEU A 120 -5.73 -10.23 -3.32
CA LEU A 120 -4.98 -9.15 -3.96
C LEU A 120 -3.54 -9.59 -4.29
N ALA A 121 -2.90 -10.37 -3.43
CA ALA A 121 -1.59 -10.95 -3.69
C ALA A 121 -1.61 -11.92 -4.89
N ALA A 122 -2.65 -12.74 -5.02
CA ALA A 122 -2.80 -13.63 -6.17
C ALA A 122 -2.96 -12.83 -7.47
N ALA A 123 -3.74 -11.74 -7.45
CA ALA A 123 -3.89 -10.84 -8.59
C ALA A 123 -2.57 -10.12 -8.93
N LEU A 124 -1.83 -9.64 -7.94
CA LEU A 124 -0.52 -9.02 -8.14
C LEU A 124 0.51 -9.99 -8.71
N ALA A 125 0.51 -11.25 -8.27
CA ALA A 125 1.47 -12.27 -8.71
C ALA A 125 1.41 -12.58 -10.22
N VAL A 126 0.26 -12.33 -10.88
CA VAL A 126 0.11 -12.46 -12.32
C VAL A 126 0.26 -11.13 -13.08
N THR A 127 0.46 -10.03 -12.35
CA THR A 127 0.49 -8.68 -12.92
C THR A 127 1.88 -8.06 -12.85
N VAL A 128 2.63 -8.34 -11.77
CA VAL A 128 3.97 -7.78 -11.53
C VAL A 128 4.92 -8.84 -10.97
N PRO A 129 6.25 -8.67 -11.14
CA PRO A 129 7.25 -9.52 -10.48
C PRO A 129 7.14 -9.47 -8.95
N ALA A 130 7.51 -10.56 -8.30
CA ALA A 130 7.39 -10.70 -6.84
C ALA A 130 8.20 -9.65 -6.06
N ASP A 131 9.33 -9.20 -6.61
CA ASP A 131 10.18 -8.17 -6.03
C ASP A 131 9.62 -6.74 -6.20
N ALA A 132 8.57 -6.54 -6.99
CA ALA A 132 7.82 -5.28 -7.01
C ALA A 132 6.89 -5.12 -5.80
N VAL A 133 6.63 -6.19 -5.04
CA VAL A 133 5.64 -6.21 -3.94
C VAL A 133 6.32 -6.38 -2.59
N ALA A 134 5.81 -5.69 -1.59
CA ALA A 134 6.14 -5.93 -0.18
C ALA A 134 4.87 -6.09 0.66
N ARG A 135 4.84 -7.14 1.46
CA ARG A 135 3.80 -7.32 2.48
C ARG A 135 4.06 -6.39 3.67
N TRP A 136 2.99 -5.81 4.21
CA TRP A 136 3.04 -4.90 5.35
C TRP A 136 1.97 -5.30 6.36
N ASP A 137 2.23 -6.37 7.09
CA ASP A 137 1.33 -6.85 8.14
C ASP A 137 2.09 -7.38 9.36
N ALA A 138 1.39 -7.42 10.51
CA ALA A 138 1.98 -7.80 11.79
C ALA A 138 2.31 -9.30 11.90
N ARG A 139 1.80 -10.14 11.00
CA ARG A 139 2.05 -11.59 11.00
C ARG A 139 3.43 -11.92 10.43
N GLN A 140 4.03 -10.98 9.71
CA GLN A 140 5.37 -11.18 9.18
C GLN A 140 6.43 -11.12 10.30
N PRO A 141 7.51 -11.92 10.18
CA PRO A 141 8.67 -11.79 11.06
C PRO A 141 9.24 -10.37 11.02
N ASN A 142 9.75 -9.89 12.16
CA ASN A 142 10.34 -8.55 12.24
C ASN A 142 11.44 -8.26 11.20
N PRO A 143 12.34 -9.22 10.85
CA PRO A 143 13.32 -8.99 9.79
C PRO A 143 12.68 -8.68 8.41
N ASP A 144 11.58 -9.34 8.07
CA ASP A 144 10.90 -9.13 6.79
C ASP A 144 10.15 -7.79 6.76
N ARG A 145 9.49 -7.43 7.87
CA ARG A 145 8.87 -6.11 8.05
C ARG A 145 9.91 -5.00 7.96
N TYR A 146 11.08 -5.17 8.56
CA TYR A 146 12.15 -4.18 8.50
C TYR A 146 12.76 -4.08 7.10
N ARG A 147 12.88 -5.20 6.37
CA ARG A 147 13.29 -5.21 4.97
C ARG A 147 12.26 -4.49 4.08
N ALA A 148 10.97 -4.71 4.30
CA ALA A 148 9.90 -3.99 3.61
C ALA A 148 9.98 -2.47 3.85
N LEU A 149 10.24 -2.05 5.08
CA LEU A 149 10.46 -0.64 5.43
C LEU A 149 11.62 -0.02 4.63
N LEU A 150 12.78 -0.71 4.59
CA LEU A 150 13.96 -0.22 3.87
C LEU A 150 13.71 -0.14 2.36
N ARG A 151 13.04 -1.14 1.79
CA ARG A 151 12.67 -1.14 0.37
C ARG A 151 11.74 0.03 0.04
N ALA A 152 10.67 0.20 0.81
CA ALA A 152 9.68 1.26 0.61
C ALA A 152 10.25 2.68 0.78
N ALA A 153 11.29 2.83 1.61
CA ALA A 153 11.96 4.11 1.83
C ALA A 153 12.96 4.52 0.74
N HIS A 154 13.32 3.60 -0.17
CA HIS A 154 14.43 3.83 -1.10
C HIS A 154 14.08 3.56 -2.57
N GLY A 155 12.83 3.41 -2.92
CA GLY A 155 12.41 3.23 -4.30
C GLY A 155 10.92 2.92 -4.45
N PRO A 156 10.42 2.88 -5.68
CA PRO A 156 9.04 2.53 -5.95
C PRO A 156 8.75 1.09 -5.50
N LEU A 157 7.55 0.88 -4.95
CA LEU A 157 7.13 -0.40 -4.41
C LEU A 157 5.61 -0.49 -4.41
N ILE A 158 5.07 -1.69 -4.56
CA ILE A 158 3.67 -1.97 -4.25
C ILE A 158 3.62 -2.53 -2.82
N VAL A 159 3.09 -1.73 -1.91
CA VAL A 159 2.92 -2.12 -0.50
C VAL A 159 1.52 -2.69 -0.32
N LEU A 160 1.42 -3.93 0.12
CA LEU A 160 0.15 -4.61 0.40
C LEU A 160 0.05 -4.94 1.89
N GLY A 161 -0.96 -4.41 2.56
CA GLY A 161 -1.14 -4.66 3.98
C GLY A 161 -2.49 -4.27 4.54
N ASN A 162 -2.57 -4.31 5.87
CA ASN A 162 -3.75 -3.87 6.62
C ASN A 162 -3.67 -2.35 6.89
N ARG A 163 -4.52 -1.86 7.80
CA ARG A 163 -4.62 -0.45 8.19
C ARG A 163 -3.27 0.26 8.43
N SER A 164 -2.28 -0.43 8.98
CA SER A 164 -0.95 0.17 9.22
C SER A 164 -0.14 0.42 7.96
N ALA A 165 -0.50 -0.20 6.82
CA ALA A 165 0.19 0.01 5.55
C ALA A 165 0.07 1.46 5.05
N VAL A 166 -0.97 2.19 5.46
CA VAL A 166 -1.12 3.61 5.14
C VAL A 166 0.07 4.46 5.61
N TYR A 167 0.84 3.99 6.59
CA TYR A 167 2.03 4.67 7.12
C TYR A 167 3.36 4.20 6.51
N ALA A 168 3.36 3.26 5.57
CA ALA A 168 4.57 2.78 4.91
C ALA A 168 5.30 3.94 4.21
N PRO A 169 6.64 4.02 4.24
CA PRO A 169 7.37 5.04 3.50
C PRO A 169 7.04 5.00 2.00
N ALA A 170 7.06 6.17 1.36
CA ALA A 170 6.96 6.28 -0.09
C ALA A 170 7.61 7.60 -0.53
N GLU A 171 8.73 7.52 -1.21
CA GLU A 171 9.42 8.70 -1.74
C GLU A 171 8.57 9.43 -2.78
N ARG A 172 7.94 8.68 -3.67
CA ARG A 172 6.96 9.14 -4.66
C ARG A 172 5.68 8.34 -4.51
N LEU A 173 4.72 8.90 -3.81
CA LEU A 173 3.41 8.28 -3.67
C LEU A 173 2.57 8.53 -4.92
N GLY A 174 2.12 7.46 -5.60
CA GLY A 174 1.25 7.55 -6.77
C GLY A 174 -0.18 7.09 -6.50
N LEU A 175 -0.36 6.16 -5.56
CA LEU A 175 -1.68 5.61 -5.23
C LEU A 175 -1.77 5.17 -3.78
N ILE A 176 -2.87 5.49 -3.14
CA ILE A 176 -3.40 4.76 -1.97
C ILE A 176 -4.75 4.18 -2.38
N ALA A 177 -4.91 2.88 -2.27
CA ALA A 177 -6.21 2.23 -2.49
C ALA A 177 -6.65 1.49 -1.23
N ILE A 178 -7.88 1.73 -0.80
CA ILE A 178 -8.47 1.12 0.40
C ILE A 178 -9.68 0.31 -0.02
N TRP A 179 -9.59 -1.00 0.14
CA TRP A 179 -10.73 -1.89 -0.11
C TRP A 179 -11.66 -1.93 1.10
N ASN A 180 -12.97 -1.86 0.83
CA ASN A 180 -14.02 -1.95 1.85
C ASN A 180 -13.80 -0.94 2.99
N ASP A 181 -13.72 0.33 2.65
CA ASP A 181 -13.33 1.42 3.56
C ASP A 181 -14.26 1.65 4.76
N GLY A 182 -15.41 1.00 4.78
CA GLY A 182 -16.32 0.96 5.93
C GLY A 182 -16.10 -0.21 6.91
N ASP A 183 -15.12 -1.08 6.65
CA ASP A 183 -14.87 -2.24 7.51
C ASP A 183 -14.22 -1.83 8.84
N PRO A 184 -14.77 -2.26 9.99
CA PRO A 184 -14.23 -1.89 11.31
C PRO A 184 -12.80 -2.42 11.57
N LEU A 185 -12.29 -3.39 10.80
CA LEU A 185 -10.90 -3.83 10.88
C LEU A 185 -9.90 -2.76 10.38
N LEU A 186 -10.38 -1.73 9.70
CA LEU A 186 -9.57 -0.58 9.28
C LEU A 186 -9.45 0.49 10.38
N ASP A 187 -10.21 0.39 11.47
CA ASP A 187 -9.99 1.19 12.67
C ASP A 187 -8.77 0.72 13.45
N GLU A 188 -7.96 1.65 13.95
CA GLU A 188 -6.90 1.33 14.90
C GLU A 188 -7.50 1.11 16.29
N PRO A 189 -7.36 -0.09 16.90
CA PRO A 189 -7.97 -0.39 18.19
C PRO A 189 -7.28 0.26 19.39
N LEU A 190 -6.12 0.87 19.17
CA LEU A 190 -5.34 1.57 20.20
C LEU A 190 -5.31 3.07 19.92
N SER A 191 -5.05 3.86 20.96
CA SER A 191 -4.87 5.30 20.80
C SER A 191 -3.87 5.60 19.66
N PRO A 192 -4.20 6.55 18.78
CA PRO A 192 -5.31 7.52 18.81
C PRO A 192 -6.59 7.07 18.06
N TYR A 193 -6.82 5.79 17.85
CA TYR A 193 -8.05 5.21 17.26
C TYR A 193 -8.38 5.73 15.85
N VAL A 194 -7.37 5.96 15.04
CA VAL A 194 -7.54 6.53 13.69
C VAL A 194 -7.93 5.45 12.70
N HIS A 195 -8.98 5.72 11.94
CA HIS A 195 -9.33 4.91 10.79
C HIS A 195 -8.31 5.09 9.65
N ALA A 196 -7.96 4.01 8.94
CA ALA A 196 -6.97 4.03 7.86
C ALA A 196 -7.33 5.03 6.74
N ARG A 197 -8.62 5.19 6.42
CA ARG A 197 -9.11 6.18 5.45
C ARG A 197 -8.77 7.61 5.86
N ASP A 198 -8.92 7.95 7.13
CA ASP A 198 -8.65 9.31 7.62
C ASP A 198 -7.16 9.62 7.54
N ALA A 199 -6.31 8.64 7.87
CA ALA A 199 -4.88 8.75 7.67
C ALA A 199 -4.49 8.87 6.19
N ALA A 200 -5.17 8.12 5.30
CA ALA A 200 -4.94 8.17 3.85
C ALA A 200 -5.33 9.53 3.25
N LEU A 201 -6.43 10.14 3.70
CA LEU A 201 -6.84 11.47 3.29
C LEU A 201 -5.77 12.52 3.64
N ILE A 202 -5.28 12.50 4.89
CA ILE A 202 -4.21 13.40 5.34
C ILE A 202 -2.92 13.16 4.52
N ARG A 203 -2.59 11.89 4.27
CA ARG A 203 -1.42 11.54 3.51
C ARG A 203 -1.50 12.03 2.06
N GLN A 204 -2.64 11.84 1.42
CA GLN A 204 -2.86 12.30 0.06
C GLN A 204 -2.78 13.84 -0.03
N GLU A 205 -3.27 14.57 0.98
CA GLU A 205 -3.09 16.03 1.07
C GLU A 205 -1.63 16.47 1.16
N GLN A 206 -0.78 15.68 1.84
CA GLN A 206 0.63 16.01 2.05
C GLN A 206 1.54 15.61 0.88
N GLN A 207 1.25 14.50 0.21
CA GLN A 207 2.14 13.89 -0.78
C GLN A 207 1.58 13.89 -2.21
N GLY A 208 0.29 14.15 -2.38
CA GLY A 208 -0.40 13.95 -3.66
C GLY A 208 -0.64 12.46 -3.96
N GLY A 209 -0.79 12.15 -5.24
CA GLY A 209 -1.17 10.83 -5.72
C GLY A 209 -2.67 10.59 -5.65
N ALA A 210 -3.13 9.48 -6.23
CA ALA A 210 -4.53 9.10 -6.21
C ALA A 210 -4.93 8.46 -4.88
N LEU A 211 -6.21 8.63 -4.49
CA LEU A 211 -6.85 7.89 -3.39
C LEU A 211 -8.13 7.22 -3.93
N VAL A 212 -8.19 5.91 -3.83
CA VAL A 212 -9.29 5.08 -4.30
C VAL A 212 -9.87 4.25 -3.16
#